data_c983980c45d7a38e83c6001fead9a4a0
#
_entry.id   c983980c45d7a38e83c6001fead9a4a0
#
_cell.length_a   1.000
_cell.length_b   1.000
_cell.length_c   1.000
_cell.angle_alpha   90.00
_cell.angle_beta   90.00
_cell.angle_gamma   90.00
#
_symmetry.space_group_name_H-M   'P 1'
#
loop_
_entity.id
_entity.type
_entity.pdbx_description
1 polymer ?
#
loop_
_entity_poly.entity_id
_entity_poly.type
_entity_poly.pdbx_seq_one_letter_code
_entity_poly.pdbx_strand_id
1 'polypeptide(L)'
;MDDQTVGNEPAPRPGLTINVECSDLDRDGKGIARWNGWVVVIDDLLPGERVQVQLQQRQRSRWLARRGELLQPSDDRRRPPCILAADCGGCTLQSLNESAQNSWKVSSLQQTMQRIGGIDDTPLPLLADESRGLGYRNRALIPLNREGDGRLRAGYYRPRSHRIVNLNHCPVLDPRLDQLIEPIKQDLDSTGWAADHDLIHAKGLRHLGLRLGHHSGEVLITLISSHDRYPGLLELAEEWMDR
;
A
#
# COMPACT_ATOMS: atom_id res chain seq x y z
N MET A 1 3.45 -28.76 43.42
CA MET A 1 4.69 -29.06 42.66
C MET A 1 4.25 -29.21 41.21
N ASP A 2 4.07 -28.06 40.52
CA ASP A 2 3.71 -28.03 39.12
C ASP A 2 5.02 -27.80 38.34
N ASP A 3 5.50 -28.87 37.77
CA ASP A 3 6.66 -28.92 36.88
C ASP A 3 6.23 -28.28 35.54
N GLN A 4 6.45 -26.96 35.41
CA GLN A 4 6.35 -26.28 34.10
C GLN A 4 7.57 -26.73 33.28
N THR A 5 7.37 -27.76 32.48
CA THR A 5 8.28 -28.08 31.37
C THR A 5 8.41 -26.88 30.47
N VAL A 6 9.43 -26.07 30.71
CA VAL A 6 9.91 -25.04 29.75
C VAL A 6 10.41 -25.79 28.52
N GLY A 7 9.53 -25.99 27.58
CA GLY A 7 9.86 -26.58 26.29
C GLY A 7 11.00 -25.75 25.67
N ASN A 8 12.05 -26.44 25.27
CA ASN A 8 13.24 -25.87 24.64
C ASN A 8 12.84 -25.38 23.21
N GLU A 9 12.18 -24.25 23.16
CA GLU A 9 11.78 -23.68 21.87
C GLU A 9 13.02 -23.27 21.08
N PRO A 10 13.04 -23.53 19.77
CA PRO A 10 14.21 -23.30 18.95
C PRO A 10 14.63 -21.84 18.92
N ALA A 11 15.92 -21.57 18.92
CA ALA A 11 16.44 -20.22 18.74
C ALA A 11 15.95 -19.61 17.40
N PRO A 12 15.58 -18.32 17.39
CA PRO A 12 15.08 -17.68 16.20
C PRO A 12 16.15 -17.62 15.09
N ARG A 13 15.81 -18.10 13.89
CA ARG A 13 16.68 -18.12 12.71
C ARG A 13 15.85 -17.94 11.44
N PRO A 14 16.46 -17.43 10.35
CA PRO A 14 15.80 -17.38 9.06
C PRO A 14 15.29 -18.76 8.61
N GLY A 15 14.10 -18.82 8.04
CA GLY A 15 13.46 -20.05 7.59
C GLY A 15 12.69 -20.80 8.67
N LEU A 16 12.84 -20.46 9.96
CA LEU A 16 12.07 -21.08 11.03
C LEU A 16 10.59 -20.74 10.88
N THR A 17 9.75 -21.78 10.92
CA THR A 17 8.28 -21.64 10.89
C THR A 17 7.76 -21.72 12.32
N ILE A 18 6.92 -20.75 12.68
CA ILE A 18 6.32 -20.61 14.01
C ILE A 18 4.84 -20.23 13.89
N ASN A 19 4.07 -20.54 14.92
CA ASN A 19 2.69 -20.05 15.05
C ASN A 19 2.70 -18.85 15.99
N VAL A 20 2.02 -17.78 15.58
CA VAL A 20 1.91 -16.56 16.36
C VAL A 20 0.47 -16.01 16.33
N GLU A 21 0.15 -15.19 17.32
CA GLU A 21 -1.07 -14.42 17.36
C GLU A 21 -0.74 -12.93 17.23
N CYS A 22 -1.45 -12.24 16.36
CA CYS A 22 -1.31 -10.80 16.17
C CYS A 22 -1.93 -10.05 17.34
N SER A 23 -1.14 -9.26 18.03
CA SER A 23 -1.60 -8.46 19.16
C SER A 23 -1.93 -7.03 18.81
N ASP A 24 -1.34 -6.46 17.75
CA ASP A 24 -1.50 -5.06 17.38
C ASP A 24 -1.02 -4.83 15.92
N LEU A 25 -1.17 -3.60 15.42
CA LEU A 25 -0.56 -3.14 14.19
C LEU A 25 0.54 -2.12 14.49
N ASP A 26 1.61 -2.13 13.68
CA ASP A 26 2.58 -1.04 13.71
C ASP A 26 2.03 0.21 12.99
N ARG A 27 2.77 1.33 13.07
CA ARG A 27 2.38 2.60 12.44
C ARG A 27 2.16 2.51 10.91
N ASP A 28 2.74 1.50 10.28
CA ASP A 28 2.63 1.26 8.84
C ASP A 28 1.48 0.28 8.53
N GLY A 29 0.71 -0.14 9.55
CA GLY A 29 -0.42 -1.06 9.41
C GLY A 29 -0.02 -2.52 9.26
N LYS A 30 1.20 -2.91 9.68
CA LYS A 30 1.66 -4.29 9.67
C LYS A 30 1.35 -4.95 11.00
N GLY A 31 0.97 -6.23 10.96
CA GLY A 31 0.70 -6.99 12.18
C GLY A 31 1.94 -7.16 13.05
N ILE A 32 1.73 -6.99 14.37
CA ILE A 32 2.73 -7.23 15.41
C ILE A 32 2.33 -8.45 16.20
N ALA A 33 3.24 -9.41 16.29
CA ALA A 33 3.14 -10.55 17.20
C ALA A 33 4.35 -10.59 18.13
N ARG A 34 4.21 -11.37 19.21
CA ARG A 34 5.33 -11.67 20.12
C ARG A 34 5.60 -13.16 20.14
N TRP A 35 6.87 -13.51 20.05
CA TRP A 35 7.31 -14.89 20.15
C TRP A 35 8.66 -14.95 20.85
N ASN A 36 8.73 -15.69 21.96
CA ASN A 36 9.95 -15.87 22.77
C ASN A 36 10.68 -14.55 23.09
N GLY A 37 9.92 -13.52 23.50
CA GLY A 37 10.45 -12.20 23.80
C GLY A 37 10.78 -11.33 22.57
N TRP A 38 10.70 -11.88 21.37
CA TRP A 38 10.91 -11.16 20.13
C TRP A 38 9.64 -10.54 19.60
N VAL A 39 9.78 -9.36 19.01
CA VAL A 39 8.73 -8.75 18.17
C VAL A 39 8.84 -9.34 16.77
N VAL A 40 7.73 -9.85 16.25
CA VAL A 40 7.61 -10.36 14.88
C VAL A 40 6.66 -9.46 14.12
N VAL A 41 7.11 -8.93 12.97
CA VAL A 41 6.34 -8.03 12.11
C VAL A 41 5.95 -8.76 10.83
N ILE A 42 4.67 -8.75 10.52
CA ILE A 42 4.07 -9.53 9.43
C ILE A 42 3.20 -8.61 8.57
N ASP A 43 3.40 -8.62 7.25
CA ASP A 43 2.53 -7.90 6.32
C ASP A 43 1.15 -8.56 6.24
N ASP A 44 0.08 -7.75 6.14
CA ASP A 44 -1.31 -8.20 6.01
C ASP A 44 -1.75 -9.21 7.08
N LEU A 45 -1.37 -8.96 8.33
CA LEU A 45 -1.87 -9.68 9.49
C LEU A 45 -2.61 -8.72 10.40
N LEU A 46 -3.78 -9.13 10.90
CA LEU A 46 -4.69 -8.29 11.68
C LEU A 46 -4.74 -8.71 13.15
N PRO A 47 -5.03 -7.78 14.08
CA PRO A 47 -5.19 -8.10 15.49
C PRO A 47 -6.20 -9.22 15.72
N GLY A 48 -5.86 -10.13 16.64
CA GLY A 48 -6.67 -11.32 16.96
C GLY A 48 -6.47 -12.50 16.02
N GLU A 49 -5.72 -12.35 14.93
CA GLU A 49 -5.45 -13.45 14.02
C GLU A 49 -4.36 -14.38 14.53
N ARG A 50 -4.59 -15.69 14.39
CA ARG A 50 -3.59 -16.71 14.58
C ARG A 50 -3.09 -17.22 13.23
N VAL A 51 -1.78 -17.30 13.08
CA VAL A 51 -1.16 -17.54 11.77
C VAL A 51 0.13 -18.33 11.93
N GLN A 52 0.42 -19.19 10.97
CA GLN A 52 1.74 -19.75 10.78
C GLN A 52 2.59 -18.76 9.98
N VAL A 53 3.79 -18.43 10.47
CA VAL A 53 4.70 -17.50 9.79
C VAL A 53 6.08 -18.10 9.66
N GLN A 54 6.80 -17.72 8.61
CA GLN A 54 8.20 -18.08 8.42
C GLN A 54 9.08 -16.85 8.67
N LEU A 55 9.98 -16.94 9.65
CA LEU A 55 10.96 -15.91 9.96
C LEU A 55 11.88 -15.70 8.75
N GLN A 56 12.04 -14.44 8.32
CA GLN A 56 12.82 -14.08 7.13
C GLN A 56 14.16 -13.45 7.51
N GLN A 57 14.07 -12.30 8.17
CA GLN A 57 15.22 -11.46 8.46
C GLN A 57 15.09 -10.81 9.83
N ARG A 58 16.19 -10.80 10.57
CA ARG A 58 16.30 -10.03 11.80
C ARG A 58 16.67 -8.58 11.49
N GLN A 59 15.92 -7.65 12.05
CA GLN A 59 16.19 -6.21 11.99
C GLN A 59 16.28 -5.65 13.42
N ARG A 60 17.48 -5.37 13.91
CA ARG A 60 17.71 -4.90 15.28
C ARG A 60 17.05 -5.84 16.33
N SER A 61 15.96 -5.37 16.97
CA SER A 61 15.22 -6.08 18.03
C SER A 61 13.96 -6.81 17.55
N ARG A 62 13.72 -6.87 16.23
CA ARG A 62 12.52 -7.49 15.65
C ARG A 62 12.85 -8.44 14.53
N TRP A 63 11.94 -9.36 14.24
CA TRP A 63 11.97 -10.23 13.08
C TRP A 63 10.93 -9.79 12.05
N LEU A 64 11.32 -9.77 10.81
CA LEU A 64 10.36 -9.73 9.70
C LEU A 64 9.99 -11.17 9.36
N ALA A 65 8.72 -11.43 9.17
CA ALA A 65 8.24 -12.75 8.82
C ALA A 65 7.28 -12.70 7.62
N ARG A 66 7.28 -13.78 6.85
CA ARG A 66 6.32 -13.99 5.78
C ARG A 66 5.13 -14.74 6.33
N ARG A 67 3.94 -14.25 6.07
CA ARG A 67 2.68 -14.90 6.39
C ARG A 67 2.57 -16.23 5.62
N GLY A 68 2.23 -17.29 6.32
CA GLY A 68 1.86 -18.59 5.80
C GLY A 68 0.35 -18.82 5.91
N GLU A 69 -0.03 -19.98 6.43
CA GLU A 69 -1.43 -20.36 6.62
C GLU A 69 -2.08 -19.55 7.74
N LEU A 70 -3.24 -18.98 7.46
CA LEU A 70 -4.08 -18.30 8.45
C LEU A 70 -4.88 -19.35 9.20
N LEU A 71 -4.53 -19.57 10.47
CA LEU A 71 -5.14 -20.60 11.31
C LEU A 71 -6.48 -20.16 11.89
N GLN A 72 -6.59 -18.87 12.21
CA GLN A 72 -7.80 -18.25 12.73
C GLN A 72 -7.87 -16.82 12.22
N PRO A 73 -8.86 -16.46 11.39
CA PRO A 73 -9.08 -15.08 10.96
C PRO A 73 -9.66 -14.22 12.07
N SER A 74 -9.45 -12.92 11.98
CA SER A 74 -10.15 -11.92 12.78
C SER A 74 -11.56 -11.69 12.22
N ASP A 75 -12.53 -11.41 13.09
CA ASP A 75 -13.90 -11.00 12.70
C ASP A 75 -13.88 -9.65 11.94
N ASP A 76 -12.84 -8.86 12.13
CA ASP A 76 -12.63 -7.59 11.43
C ASP A 76 -12.01 -7.75 10.03
N ARG A 77 -11.60 -8.97 9.66
CA ARG A 77 -11.05 -9.23 8.34
C ARG A 77 -12.15 -9.20 7.28
N ARG A 78 -11.89 -8.45 6.20
CA ARG A 78 -12.74 -8.46 5.01
C ARG A 78 -11.94 -8.79 3.75
N ARG A 79 -12.63 -9.15 2.69
CA ARG A 79 -12.02 -9.17 1.36
C ARG A 79 -11.67 -7.74 0.94
N PRO A 80 -10.40 -7.45 0.57
CA PRO A 80 -10.02 -6.15 0.07
C PRO A 80 -10.88 -5.72 -1.13
N PRO A 81 -11.36 -4.45 -1.18
CA PRO A 81 -12.10 -3.94 -2.34
C PRO A 81 -11.22 -3.83 -3.61
N CYS A 82 -9.90 -3.72 -3.46
CA CYS A 82 -8.96 -3.69 -4.57
C CYS A 82 -8.48 -5.10 -4.91
N ILE A 83 -8.61 -5.50 -6.17
CA ILE A 83 -8.14 -6.80 -6.65
C ILE A 83 -6.60 -6.93 -6.64
N LEU A 84 -5.89 -5.79 -6.61
CA LEU A 84 -4.42 -5.72 -6.58
C LEU A 84 -3.86 -5.61 -5.16
N ALA A 85 -4.70 -5.67 -4.12
CA ALA A 85 -4.30 -5.41 -2.74
C ALA A 85 -3.17 -6.34 -2.24
N ALA A 86 -3.12 -7.57 -2.75
CA ALA A 86 -2.07 -8.53 -2.38
C ALA A 86 -0.68 -8.19 -2.97
N ASP A 87 -0.65 -7.47 -4.09
CA ASP A 87 0.56 -7.17 -4.83
C ASP A 87 0.99 -5.69 -4.73
N CYS A 88 0.02 -4.78 -4.62
CA CYS A 88 0.25 -3.34 -4.62
C CYS A 88 0.60 -2.83 -3.22
N GLY A 89 1.73 -2.11 -3.09
CA GLY A 89 2.17 -1.49 -1.84
C GLY A 89 1.49 -0.16 -1.49
N GLY A 90 0.51 0.29 -2.29
CA GLY A 90 -0.15 1.59 -2.08
C GLY A 90 -1.14 1.63 -0.90
N CYS A 91 -1.62 0.48 -0.44
CA CYS A 91 -2.59 0.36 0.65
C CYS A 91 -2.23 -0.80 1.58
N THR A 92 -2.26 -0.56 2.90
CA THR A 92 -1.88 -1.57 3.90
C THR A 92 -3.05 -2.10 4.72
N LEU A 93 -4.18 -1.38 4.77
CA LEU A 93 -5.30 -1.71 5.68
C LEU A 93 -6.57 -2.17 4.95
N GLN A 94 -6.52 -2.48 3.67
CA GLN A 94 -7.74 -2.84 2.93
C GLN A 94 -8.38 -4.15 3.39
N SER A 95 -7.60 -5.04 3.99
CA SER A 95 -8.10 -6.29 4.58
C SER A 95 -8.84 -6.09 5.92
N LEU A 96 -8.72 -4.91 6.53
CA LEU A 96 -9.40 -4.54 7.77
C LEU A 96 -10.69 -3.77 7.44
N ASN A 97 -11.80 -4.07 8.13
CA ASN A 97 -13.04 -3.34 7.93
C ASN A 97 -12.92 -1.88 8.39
N GLU A 98 -13.82 -0.98 7.91
CA GLU A 98 -13.71 0.47 8.18
C GLU A 98 -13.81 0.82 9.66
N SER A 99 -14.67 0.16 10.40
CA SER A 99 -14.84 0.41 11.84
C SER A 99 -13.56 0.12 12.60
N ALA A 100 -12.95 -1.02 12.33
CA ALA A 100 -11.69 -1.42 12.96
C ALA A 100 -10.51 -0.54 12.50
N GLN A 101 -10.48 -0.11 11.20
CA GLN A 101 -9.48 0.87 10.73
C GLN A 101 -9.59 2.18 11.51
N ASN A 102 -10.81 2.68 11.73
CA ASN A 102 -11.04 3.93 12.44
C ASN A 102 -10.64 3.80 13.91
N SER A 103 -11.02 2.71 14.57
CA SER A 103 -10.64 2.42 15.96
C SER A 103 -9.11 2.35 16.11
N TRP A 104 -8.43 1.65 15.19
CA TRP A 104 -6.98 1.57 15.20
C TRP A 104 -6.30 2.94 14.99
N LYS A 105 -6.79 3.77 14.06
CA LYS A 105 -6.25 5.12 13.82
C LYS A 105 -6.35 5.99 15.08
N VAL A 106 -7.51 5.98 15.76
CA VAL A 106 -7.71 6.72 17.01
C VAL A 106 -6.75 6.21 18.09
N SER A 107 -6.71 4.90 18.31
CA SER A 107 -5.83 4.27 19.30
C SER A 107 -4.35 4.55 19.02
N SER A 108 -3.92 4.44 17.76
CA SER A 108 -2.53 4.72 17.33
C SER A 108 -2.14 6.18 17.58
N LEU A 109 -3.05 7.13 17.34
CA LEU A 109 -2.82 8.54 17.63
C LEU A 109 -2.74 8.78 19.14
N GLN A 110 -3.66 8.24 19.93
CA GLN A 110 -3.64 8.34 21.40
C GLN A 110 -2.34 7.80 21.98
N GLN A 111 -1.93 6.60 21.57
CA GLN A 111 -0.66 6.01 22.01
C GLN A 111 0.55 6.87 21.62
N THR A 112 0.53 7.49 20.45
CA THR A 112 1.61 8.38 20.01
C THR A 112 1.67 9.64 20.87
N MET A 113 0.54 10.26 21.15
CA MET A 113 0.45 11.46 21.99
C MET A 113 0.91 11.16 23.41
N GLN A 114 0.48 10.04 23.99
CA GLN A 114 0.88 9.62 25.32
C GLN A 114 2.40 9.31 25.40
N ARG A 115 2.89 8.44 24.51
CA ARG A 115 4.29 7.96 24.59
C ARG A 115 5.33 9.01 24.19
N ILE A 116 5.02 9.88 23.23
CA ILE A 116 5.95 10.87 22.69
C ILE A 116 5.67 12.25 23.29
N GLY A 117 4.41 12.64 23.37
CA GLY A 117 3.97 13.94 23.85
C GLY A 117 3.80 14.03 25.37
N GLY A 118 3.72 12.89 26.09
CA GLY A 118 3.37 12.89 27.52
C GLY A 118 1.95 13.38 27.79
N ILE A 119 1.05 13.29 26.82
CA ILE A 119 -0.34 13.78 26.91
C ILE A 119 -1.26 12.60 27.14
N ASP A 120 -1.83 12.50 28.34
CA ASP A 120 -2.67 11.37 28.76
C ASP A 120 -4.16 11.55 28.44
N ASP A 121 -4.63 12.78 28.39
CA ASP A 121 -6.06 13.08 28.18
C ASP A 121 -6.27 13.78 26.84
N THR A 122 -6.62 13.01 25.83
CA THR A 122 -6.93 13.57 24.54
C THR A 122 -8.25 12.98 24.05
N PRO A 123 -9.37 13.68 24.23
CA PRO A 123 -10.59 13.34 23.53
C PRO A 123 -10.38 13.56 22.03
N LEU A 124 -10.29 12.48 21.28
CA LEU A 124 -10.16 12.53 19.84
C LEU A 124 -11.50 12.21 19.21
N PRO A 125 -12.25 13.23 18.76
CA PRO A 125 -13.40 12.98 17.93
C PRO A 125 -12.92 12.35 16.63
N LEU A 126 -13.49 11.20 16.26
CA LEU A 126 -13.31 10.65 14.94
C LEU A 126 -14.18 11.44 13.97
N LEU A 127 -13.55 12.22 13.11
CA LEU A 127 -14.22 12.79 11.94
C LEU A 127 -14.15 11.73 10.84
N ALA A 128 -15.17 10.88 10.77
CA ALA A 128 -15.28 9.88 9.71
C ALA A 128 -16.08 10.46 8.55
N ASP A 129 -15.52 10.35 7.35
CA ASP A 129 -16.22 10.58 6.11
C ASP A 129 -17.05 9.32 5.76
N GLU A 130 -18.24 9.50 5.19
CA GLU A 130 -19.11 8.42 4.72
C GLU A 130 -18.54 7.68 3.47
N SER A 131 -17.45 8.15 2.89
CA SER A 131 -16.79 7.59 1.68
C SER A 131 -16.27 6.15 1.85
N ARG A 132 -16.41 5.55 3.03
CA ARG A 132 -15.90 4.20 3.33
C ARG A 132 -14.42 3.99 2.98
N GLY A 133 -13.61 5.06 3.02
CA GLY A 133 -12.19 5.03 2.72
C GLY A 133 -11.85 4.77 1.25
N LEU A 134 -12.82 4.88 0.34
CA LEU A 134 -12.67 4.72 -1.11
C LEU A 134 -13.14 5.98 -1.82
N GLY A 135 -12.66 6.20 -3.06
CA GLY A 135 -13.09 7.31 -3.90
C GLY A 135 -12.69 8.71 -3.42
N TYR A 136 -11.88 8.84 -2.37
CA TYR A 136 -11.58 10.12 -1.74
C TYR A 136 -10.36 10.83 -2.31
N ARG A 137 -9.46 10.10 -2.96
CA ARG A 137 -8.16 10.64 -3.40
C ARG A 137 -8.29 11.41 -4.70
N ASN A 138 -8.10 12.70 -4.64
CA ASN A 138 -8.19 13.62 -5.78
C ASN A 138 -6.84 13.90 -6.47
N ARG A 139 -5.78 13.19 -6.11
CA ARG A 139 -4.44 13.31 -6.69
C ARG A 139 -3.75 11.96 -6.78
N ALA A 140 -3.16 11.68 -7.93
CA ALA A 140 -2.30 10.52 -8.16
C ALA A 140 -0.99 10.94 -8.81
N LEU A 141 0.09 10.25 -8.46
CA LEU A 141 1.37 10.27 -9.16
C LEU A 141 1.74 8.82 -9.43
N ILE A 142 1.63 8.40 -10.67
CA ILE A 142 1.68 7.00 -11.07
C ILE A 142 2.99 6.76 -11.83
N PRO A 143 3.91 5.96 -11.30
CA PRO A 143 5.12 5.56 -11.99
C PRO A 143 4.83 4.87 -13.33
N LEU A 144 5.64 5.18 -14.34
CA LEU A 144 5.57 4.61 -15.68
C LEU A 144 6.83 3.82 -15.99
N ASN A 145 6.69 2.67 -16.62
CA ASN A 145 7.80 1.88 -17.10
C ASN A 145 7.41 1.14 -18.39
N ARG A 146 8.31 1.08 -19.37
CA ARG A 146 8.13 0.25 -20.54
C ARG A 146 9.03 -0.97 -20.39
N GLU A 147 8.39 -2.12 -20.23
CA GLU A 147 9.11 -3.38 -20.01
C GLU A 147 9.74 -3.95 -21.30
N GLY A 148 10.50 -5.03 -21.18
CA GLY A 148 11.19 -5.66 -22.29
C GLY A 148 10.27 -6.22 -23.38
N ASP A 149 8.98 -6.40 -23.10
CA ASP A 149 7.94 -6.76 -24.07
C ASP A 149 7.40 -5.55 -24.87
N GLY A 150 7.96 -4.37 -24.63
CA GLY A 150 7.60 -3.11 -25.29
C GLY A 150 6.32 -2.46 -24.74
N ARG A 151 5.61 -3.08 -23.80
CA ARG A 151 4.34 -2.55 -23.26
C ARG A 151 4.57 -1.57 -22.12
N LEU A 152 3.80 -0.49 -22.12
CA LEU A 152 3.79 0.48 -21.03
C LEU A 152 3.06 -0.11 -19.82
N ARG A 153 3.73 -0.04 -18.67
CA ARG A 153 3.14 -0.31 -17.35
C ARG A 153 2.98 1.01 -16.62
N ALA A 154 1.83 1.21 -16.03
CA ALA A 154 1.54 2.32 -15.14
C ALA A 154 0.99 1.77 -13.84
N GLY A 155 1.54 2.16 -12.68
CA GLY A 155 1.06 1.63 -11.40
C GLY A 155 1.98 1.92 -10.25
N TYR A 156 1.57 1.47 -9.06
CA TYR A 156 2.36 1.63 -7.84
C TYR A 156 3.31 0.45 -7.63
N TYR A 157 4.28 0.61 -6.75
CA TYR A 157 5.28 -0.41 -6.50
C TYR A 157 4.73 -1.57 -5.67
N ARG A 158 5.26 -2.76 -5.92
CA ARG A 158 5.15 -3.86 -4.97
C ARG A 158 5.82 -3.49 -3.65
N PRO A 159 5.33 -3.98 -2.52
CA PRO A 159 5.99 -3.76 -1.23
C PRO A 159 7.48 -4.10 -1.29
N ARG A 160 8.32 -3.21 -0.78
CA ARG A 160 9.78 -3.37 -0.71
C ARG A 160 10.48 -3.59 -2.06
N SER A 161 9.93 -3.09 -3.14
CA SER A 161 10.54 -3.19 -4.47
C SER A 161 10.22 -1.96 -5.31
N HIS A 162 10.94 -1.79 -6.43
CA HIS A 162 10.65 -0.80 -7.47
C HIS A 162 9.90 -1.42 -8.66
N ARG A 163 9.41 -2.65 -8.53
CA ARG A 163 8.63 -3.30 -9.57
C ARG A 163 7.20 -2.75 -9.56
N ILE A 164 6.76 -2.27 -10.72
CA ILE A 164 5.41 -1.73 -10.89
C ILE A 164 4.38 -2.87 -10.91
N VAL A 165 3.32 -2.71 -10.14
CA VAL A 165 2.07 -3.46 -10.29
C VAL A 165 1.20 -2.70 -11.27
N ASN A 166 0.99 -3.26 -12.45
CA ASN A 166 0.24 -2.58 -13.51
C ASN A 166 -1.21 -2.31 -13.09
N LEU A 167 -1.63 -1.07 -13.23
CA LEU A 167 -2.89 -0.54 -12.73
C LEU A 167 -3.81 -0.20 -13.90
N ASN A 168 -5.04 -0.69 -13.89
CA ASN A 168 -6.12 -0.22 -14.72
C ASN A 168 -7.16 0.52 -13.87
N HIS A 169 -7.23 0.17 -12.59
CA HIS A 169 -8.27 0.57 -11.67
C HIS A 169 -7.71 0.77 -10.28
N CYS A 170 -8.05 1.87 -9.60
CA CYS A 170 -7.66 2.14 -8.22
C CYS A 170 -8.86 2.67 -7.41
N PRO A 171 -9.54 1.82 -6.63
CA PRO A 171 -10.78 2.20 -5.93
C PRO A 171 -10.61 3.30 -4.87
N VAL A 172 -9.36 3.66 -4.55
CA VAL A 172 -9.07 4.77 -3.61
C VAL A 172 -9.14 6.14 -4.31
N LEU A 173 -8.92 6.19 -5.63
CA LEU A 173 -9.05 7.42 -6.40
C LEU A 173 -10.51 7.82 -6.56
N ASP A 174 -10.74 9.15 -6.65
CA ASP A 174 -12.02 9.68 -7.09
C ASP A 174 -12.40 9.03 -8.43
N PRO A 175 -13.64 8.56 -8.61
CA PRO A 175 -14.06 7.87 -9.82
C PRO A 175 -13.76 8.63 -11.11
N ARG A 176 -13.79 9.97 -11.08
CA ARG A 176 -13.45 10.84 -12.22
C ARG A 176 -11.98 10.75 -12.62
N LEU A 177 -11.07 10.44 -11.69
CA LEU A 177 -9.67 10.18 -12.00
C LEU A 177 -9.42 8.73 -12.36
N ASP A 178 -10.08 7.83 -11.67
CA ASP A 178 -9.88 6.39 -11.83
C ASP A 178 -10.21 5.94 -13.27
N GLN A 179 -11.30 6.43 -13.83
CA GLN A 179 -11.72 6.14 -15.20
C GLN A 179 -10.74 6.63 -16.29
N LEU A 180 -9.83 7.57 -15.96
CA LEU A 180 -8.86 8.11 -16.91
C LEU A 180 -7.56 7.29 -16.98
N ILE A 181 -7.29 6.43 -16.00
CA ILE A 181 -6.01 5.71 -15.91
C ILE A 181 -5.80 4.82 -17.14
N GLU A 182 -6.77 3.97 -17.42
CA GLU A 182 -6.62 2.98 -18.49
C GLU A 182 -6.59 3.62 -19.88
N PRO A 183 -7.48 4.57 -20.26
CA PRO A 183 -7.41 5.27 -21.54
C PRO A 183 -6.08 6.01 -21.74
N ILE A 184 -5.65 6.83 -20.77
CA ILE A 184 -4.38 7.55 -20.87
C ILE A 184 -3.19 6.60 -21.01
N LYS A 185 -3.20 5.50 -20.26
CA LYS A 185 -2.15 4.48 -20.38
C LYS A 185 -2.13 3.83 -21.76
N GLN A 186 -3.27 3.53 -22.36
CA GLN A 186 -3.37 3.00 -23.71
C GLN A 186 -2.87 3.98 -24.76
N ASP A 187 -3.26 5.26 -24.65
CA ASP A 187 -2.77 6.32 -25.53
C ASP A 187 -1.25 6.45 -25.44
N LEU A 188 -0.69 6.53 -24.23
CA LEU A 188 0.76 6.58 -24.01
C LEU A 188 1.49 5.31 -24.50
N ASP A 189 0.84 4.14 -24.40
CA ASP A 189 1.43 2.88 -24.90
C ASP A 189 1.55 2.93 -26.43
N SER A 190 0.54 3.44 -27.13
CA SER A 190 0.50 3.55 -28.59
C SER A 190 1.58 4.49 -29.17
N THR A 191 2.03 5.49 -28.40
CA THR A 191 3.09 6.42 -28.87
C THR A 191 4.45 5.75 -29.05
N GLY A 192 4.69 4.62 -28.38
CA GLY A 192 6.00 3.99 -28.36
C GLY A 192 7.09 4.77 -27.60
N TRP A 193 6.74 5.87 -26.93
CA TRP A 193 7.71 6.68 -26.17
C TRP A 193 8.38 5.85 -25.08
N ALA A 194 9.69 6.07 -24.88
CA ALA A 194 10.41 5.43 -23.78
C ALA A 194 9.83 5.86 -22.43
N ALA A 195 9.75 4.93 -21.50
CA ALA A 195 9.31 5.19 -20.14
C ALA A 195 10.15 4.38 -19.16
N ASP A 196 10.69 5.04 -18.14
CA ASP A 196 11.43 4.44 -17.05
C ASP A 196 11.33 5.32 -15.81
N HIS A 197 10.69 4.82 -14.78
CA HIS A 197 10.50 5.53 -13.51
C HIS A 197 11.77 5.56 -12.64
N ASP A 198 12.75 4.70 -12.93
CA ASP A 198 13.99 4.64 -12.15
C ASP A 198 14.89 5.83 -12.46
N LEU A 199 15.29 6.56 -11.40
CA LEU A 199 16.15 7.74 -11.52
C LEU A 199 17.56 7.42 -12.04
N ILE A 200 18.04 6.20 -11.83
CA ILE A 200 19.39 5.79 -12.22
C ILE A 200 19.45 5.49 -13.73
N HIS A 201 18.41 4.89 -14.27
CA HIS A 201 18.30 4.50 -15.66
C HIS A 201 17.29 5.33 -16.45
N ALA A 202 16.77 6.40 -15.84
CA ALA A 202 15.66 7.17 -16.35
C ALA A 202 15.83 7.66 -17.78
N LYS A 203 15.02 7.10 -18.66
CA LYS A 203 14.88 7.51 -20.05
C LYS A 203 13.40 7.72 -20.36
N GLY A 204 13.08 8.87 -20.96
CA GLY A 204 11.72 9.16 -21.37
C GLY A 204 10.77 9.55 -20.21
N LEU A 205 9.53 9.08 -20.29
CA LEU A 205 8.49 9.33 -19.30
C LEU A 205 8.80 8.62 -17.98
N ARG A 206 8.53 9.28 -16.88
CA ARG A 206 8.73 8.74 -15.52
C ARG A 206 7.43 8.51 -14.78
N HIS A 207 6.54 9.52 -14.79
CA HIS A 207 5.31 9.47 -14.04
C HIS A 207 4.18 10.15 -14.80
N LEU A 208 2.99 9.61 -14.59
CA LEU A 208 1.71 10.25 -14.92
C LEU A 208 1.15 10.88 -13.64
N GLY A 209 1.00 12.19 -13.64
CA GLY A 209 0.33 12.94 -12.59
C GLY A 209 -1.12 13.22 -12.98
N LEU A 210 -2.06 12.94 -12.08
CA LEU A 210 -3.47 13.28 -12.23
C LEU A 210 -3.90 14.08 -11.00
N ARG A 211 -4.63 15.18 -11.22
CA ARG A 211 -5.18 15.99 -10.14
C ARG A 211 -6.56 16.51 -10.53
N LEU A 212 -7.52 16.27 -9.68
CA LEU A 212 -8.89 16.72 -9.83
C LEU A 212 -9.13 17.98 -9.02
N GLY A 213 -9.68 19.01 -9.66
CA GLY A 213 -10.32 20.15 -9.00
C GLY A 213 -11.69 19.70 -8.49
N HIS A 214 -11.81 19.51 -7.17
CA HIS A 214 -13.01 18.91 -6.57
C HIS A 214 -14.29 19.67 -6.94
N HIS A 215 -14.25 21.00 -6.91
CA HIS A 215 -15.41 21.86 -7.20
C HIS A 215 -15.57 22.17 -8.68
N SER A 216 -14.47 22.40 -9.42
CA SER A 216 -14.53 22.72 -10.86
C SER A 216 -14.80 21.49 -11.72
N GLY A 217 -14.42 20.29 -11.24
CA GLY A 217 -14.48 19.06 -12.04
C GLY A 217 -13.32 18.92 -13.03
N GLU A 218 -12.49 19.95 -13.19
CA GLU A 218 -11.36 19.94 -14.11
C GLU A 218 -10.27 18.95 -13.67
N VAL A 219 -9.65 18.30 -14.63
CA VAL A 219 -8.54 17.38 -14.37
C VAL A 219 -7.26 17.94 -14.98
N LEU A 220 -6.24 18.10 -14.14
CA LEU A 220 -4.88 18.38 -14.59
C LEU A 220 -4.14 17.06 -14.83
N ILE A 221 -3.71 16.85 -16.09
CA ILE A 221 -2.84 15.75 -16.48
C ILE A 221 -1.41 16.28 -16.57
N THR A 222 -0.45 15.61 -15.93
CA THR A 222 0.95 16.00 -15.92
C THR A 222 1.82 14.82 -16.33
N LEU A 223 2.63 15.00 -17.35
CA LEU A 223 3.67 14.03 -17.71
C LEU A 223 5.01 14.49 -17.14
N ILE A 224 5.61 13.68 -16.27
CA ILE A 224 6.96 13.91 -15.75
C ILE A 224 7.94 13.10 -16.59
N SER A 225 8.97 13.78 -17.09
CA SER A 225 9.89 13.22 -18.07
C SER A 225 11.33 13.66 -17.84
N SER A 226 12.27 12.88 -18.35
CA SER A 226 13.69 13.23 -18.46
C SER A 226 14.03 13.89 -19.81
N HIS A 227 13.05 13.99 -20.73
CA HIS A 227 13.16 14.64 -22.01
C HIS A 227 12.14 15.78 -22.16
N ASP A 228 12.45 16.76 -22.99
CA ASP A 228 11.64 17.94 -23.25
C ASP A 228 10.84 17.85 -24.55
N ARG A 229 11.09 16.82 -25.38
CA ARG A 229 10.45 16.68 -26.69
C ARG A 229 9.90 15.27 -26.91
N TYR A 230 8.63 15.22 -27.27
CA TYR A 230 7.91 14.00 -27.62
C TYR A 230 7.14 14.25 -28.93
N PRO A 231 7.41 13.49 -30.01
CA PRO A 231 6.64 13.62 -31.25
C PRO A 231 5.15 13.33 -30.98
N GLY A 232 4.27 14.21 -31.46
CA GLY A 232 2.82 14.06 -31.32
C GLY A 232 2.26 14.41 -29.93
N LEU A 233 3.08 15.04 -29.04
CA LEU A 233 2.61 15.39 -27.69
C LEU A 233 1.49 16.44 -27.70
N LEU A 234 1.55 17.43 -28.59
CA LEU A 234 0.54 18.49 -28.65
C LEU A 234 -0.78 17.93 -29.14
N GLU A 235 -0.75 17.14 -30.18
CA GLU A 235 -1.92 16.46 -30.73
C GLU A 235 -2.58 15.55 -29.68
N LEU A 236 -1.79 14.78 -28.94
CA LEU A 236 -2.29 13.93 -27.87
C LEU A 236 -2.90 14.76 -26.72
N ALA A 237 -2.30 15.90 -26.39
CA ALA A 237 -2.82 16.79 -25.36
C ALA A 237 -4.16 17.41 -25.77
N GLU A 238 -4.30 17.83 -27.04
CA GLU A 238 -5.56 18.33 -27.60
C GLU A 238 -6.65 17.26 -27.55
N GLU A 239 -6.34 16.01 -27.95
CA GLU A 239 -7.29 14.89 -27.83
C GLU A 239 -7.76 14.65 -26.39
N TRP A 240 -6.87 14.79 -25.41
CA TRP A 240 -7.26 14.65 -24.00
C TRP A 240 -8.10 15.81 -23.47
N MET A 241 -7.91 17.02 -23.99
CA MET A 241 -8.73 18.18 -23.62
C MET A 241 -10.14 18.12 -24.21
N ASP A 242 -10.33 17.42 -25.32
CA ASP A 242 -11.62 17.28 -26.00
C ASP A 242 -12.48 16.12 -25.47
N ARG A 243 -11.90 15.26 -24.61
CA ARG A 243 -12.59 14.12 -23.95
C ARG A 243 -13.21 14.50 -22.60
#